data_15134074c28870eea4e08ad0eff3af0b
#
_entry.id   15134074c28870eea4e08ad0eff3af0b
#
_cell.length_a   1.000
_cell.length_b   1.000
_cell.length_c   1.000
_cell.angle_alpha   90.00
_cell.angle_beta   90.00
_cell.angle_gamma   90.00
#
_symmetry.space_group_name_H-M   'P 1'
#
loop_
_entity.id
_entity.type
_entity.pdbx_description
1 polymer ?
#
loop_
_entity_poly.entity_id
_entity_poly.type
_entity_poly.pdbx_seq_one_letter_code
_entity_poly.pdbx_strand_id
1 'polypeptide(L)'
;MDLTYYLSTYGYLALFIGTFLEGETILIIAGFAAFNGHLSLPLCILAAFLGSFAGDQTAFYVGRYNKRLLETKLKKWECRIEKVHRLLEKHQVLLLISFRFFYGFRNVTPFAVGTTNISPWRYFYLNGIGALLWAISFGLGGYYLGDVLERFLQEAKWWVAGGLFGVILLIWIIKTVRNRVRTPKC
;
A
#
# COMPACT_ATOMS: atom_id res chain seq x y z
N MET A 1 -6.99 -26.01 -12.68
CA MET A 1 -7.53 -24.63 -12.76
C MET A 1 -6.39 -23.74 -12.30
N ASP A 2 -5.78 -23.02 -13.24
CA ASP A 2 -4.47 -22.39 -12.98
C ASP A 2 -4.63 -21.08 -12.22
N LEU A 3 -3.98 -20.96 -11.08
CA LEU A 3 -3.92 -19.74 -10.26
C LEU A 3 -3.54 -18.52 -11.12
N THR A 4 -2.66 -18.74 -12.10
CA THR A 4 -2.20 -17.74 -13.08
C THR A 4 -3.36 -17.17 -13.92
N TYR A 5 -4.33 -18.00 -14.31
CA TYR A 5 -5.50 -17.55 -15.06
C TYR A 5 -6.40 -16.65 -14.20
N TYR A 6 -6.64 -17.01 -12.95
CA TYR A 6 -7.43 -16.16 -12.04
C TYR A 6 -6.71 -14.87 -11.70
N LEU A 7 -5.39 -14.91 -11.51
CA LEU A 7 -4.59 -13.71 -11.26
C LEU A 7 -4.61 -12.76 -12.45
N SER A 8 -4.48 -13.26 -13.67
CA SER A 8 -4.52 -12.41 -14.88
C SER A 8 -5.91 -11.85 -15.18
N THR A 9 -6.99 -12.58 -14.84
CA THR A 9 -8.36 -12.14 -15.13
C THR A 9 -8.92 -11.21 -14.05
N TYR A 10 -8.72 -11.57 -12.77
CA TYR A 10 -9.32 -10.85 -11.64
C TYR A 10 -8.32 -9.95 -10.89
N GLY A 11 -7.03 -10.10 -11.12
CA GLY A 11 -5.99 -9.36 -10.41
C GLY A 11 -6.11 -7.84 -10.60
N TYR A 12 -6.41 -7.39 -11.80
CA TYR A 12 -6.61 -5.96 -12.06
C TYR A 12 -7.87 -5.40 -11.41
N LEU A 13 -8.96 -6.18 -11.35
CA LEU A 13 -10.19 -5.79 -10.66
C LEU A 13 -9.97 -5.75 -9.14
N ALA A 14 -9.30 -6.76 -8.59
CA ALA A 14 -8.92 -6.80 -7.18
C ALA A 14 -7.99 -5.64 -6.81
N LEU A 15 -7.05 -5.29 -7.71
CA LEU A 15 -6.17 -4.14 -7.56
C LEU A 15 -6.96 -2.83 -7.57
N PHE A 16 -7.90 -2.66 -8.50
CA PHE A 16 -8.77 -1.49 -8.57
C PHE A 16 -9.58 -1.32 -7.27
N ILE A 17 -10.26 -2.38 -6.82
CA ILE A 17 -11.06 -2.34 -5.58
C ILE A 17 -10.16 -2.11 -4.36
N GLY A 18 -9.04 -2.79 -4.31
CA GLY A 18 -8.08 -2.65 -3.22
C GLY A 18 -7.50 -1.25 -3.13
N THR A 19 -7.13 -0.64 -4.26
CA THR A 19 -6.60 0.73 -4.28
C THR A 19 -7.68 1.79 -4.06
N PHE A 20 -8.93 1.48 -4.32
CA PHE A 20 -10.07 2.31 -3.95
C PHE A 20 -10.22 2.43 -2.42
N LEU A 21 -9.97 1.35 -1.68
CA LEU A 21 -10.10 1.29 -0.22
C LEU A 21 -8.80 1.71 0.49
N GLU A 22 -7.70 0.97 0.21
CA GLU A 22 -6.38 1.18 0.81
C GLU A 22 -5.30 0.59 -0.11
N GLY A 23 -4.61 1.41 -0.89
CA GLY A 23 -3.93 0.93 -2.09
C GLY A 23 -2.44 0.64 -2.01
N GLU A 24 -1.71 1.06 -0.97
CA GLU A 24 -0.24 1.02 -0.97
C GLU A 24 0.30 -0.41 -1.00
N THR A 25 -0.13 -1.22 -0.06
CA THR A 25 0.33 -2.61 0.07
C THR A 25 -0.07 -3.44 -1.16
N ILE A 26 -1.32 -3.28 -1.62
CA ILE A 26 -1.84 -4.05 -2.76
C ILE A 26 -1.12 -3.69 -4.05
N LEU A 27 -0.80 -2.40 -4.26
CA LEU A 27 -0.05 -1.95 -5.44
C LEU A 27 1.40 -2.44 -5.44
N ILE A 28 2.08 -2.45 -4.27
CA ILE A 28 3.42 -3.02 -4.15
C ILE A 28 3.41 -4.51 -4.48
N ILE A 29 2.44 -5.27 -3.96
CA ILE A 29 2.27 -6.70 -4.26
C ILE A 29 1.98 -6.90 -5.76
N ALA A 30 1.14 -6.06 -6.38
CA ALA A 30 0.87 -6.13 -7.82
C ALA A 30 2.11 -5.80 -8.66
N GLY A 31 2.93 -4.83 -8.24
CA GLY A 31 4.23 -4.54 -8.85
C GLY A 31 5.18 -5.73 -8.78
N PHE A 32 5.26 -6.38 -7.63
CA PHE A 32 6.03 -7.62 -7.45
C PHE A 32 5.48 -8.76 -8.34
N ALA A 33 4.16 -8.93 -8.43
CA ALA A 33 3.54 -9.93 -9.31
C ALA A 33 3.81 -9.62 -10.80
N ALA A 34 3.89 -8.34 -11.16
CA ALA A 34 4.27 -7.90 -12.50
C ALA A 34 5.75 -8.21 -12.82
N PHE A 35 6.65 -8.06 -11.83
CA PHE A 35 8.05 -8.48 -11.96
C PHE A 35 8.17 -9.98 -12.26
N ASN A 36 7.37 -10.81 -11.59
CA ASN A 36 7.31 -12.27 -11.81
C ASN A 36 6.57 -12.67 -13.12
N GLY A 37 6.16 -11.71 -13.95
CA GLY A 37 5.49 -11.97 -15.23
C GLY A 37 4.02 -12.41 -15.13
N HIS A 38 3.41 -12.37 -13.95
CA HIS A 38 2.00 -12.74 -13.76
C HIS A 38 1.02 -11.63 -14.15
N LEU A 39 1.46 -10.37 -14.08
CA LEU A 39 0.67 -9.19 -14.42
C LEU A 39 1.47 -8.24 -15.31
N SER A 40 0.78 -7.38 -16.05
CA SER A 40 1.41 -6.31 -16.83
C SER A 40 1.55 -5.06 -15.96
N LEU A 41 2.77 -4.58 -15.74
CA LEU A 41 3.03 -3.40 -14.92
C LEU A 41 2.24 -2.14 -15.35
N PRO A 42 2.15 -1.80 -16.67
CA PRO A 42 1.35 -0.65 -17.08
C PRO A 42 -0.14 -0.78 -16.73
N LEU A 43 -0.71 -1.98 -16.84
CA LEU A 43 -2.10 -2.24 -16.47
C LEU A 43 -2.30 -2.19 -14.95
N CYS A 44 -1.33 -2.65 -14.16
CA CYS A 44 -1.35 -2.50 -12.71
C CYS A 44 -1.35 -1.02 -12.31
N ILE A 45 -0.48 -0.19 -12.92
CA ILE A 45 -0.42 1.25 -12.67
C ILE A 45 -1.75 1.90 -13.06
N LEU A 46 -2.32 1.55 -14.21
CA LEU A 46 -3.60 2.10 -14.69
C LEU A 46 -4.75 1.72 -13.74
N ALA A 47 -4.88 0.45 -13.36
CA ALA A 47 -5.93 -0.02 -12.45
C ALA A 47 -5.81 0.65 -11.08
N ALA A 48 -4.58 0.76 -10.54
CA ALA A 48 -4.32 1.42 -9.27
C ALA A 48 -4.61 2.94 -9.33
N PHE A 49 -4.22 3.59 -10.41
CA PHE A 49 -4.55 5.01 -10.65
C PHE A 49 -6.06 5.22 -10.63
N LEU A 50 -6.80 4.46 -11.44
CA LEU A 50 -8.25 4.61 -11.54
C LEU A 50 -8.96 4.30 -10.22
N GLY A 51 -8.58 3.22 -9.52
CA GLY A 51 -9.16 2.85 -8.23
C GLY A 51 -8.93 3.91 -7.17
N SER A 52 -7.68 4.34 -6.98
CA SER A 52 -7.33 5.35 -6.00
C SER A 52 -7.92 6.73 -6.33
N PHE A 53 -7.92 7.11 -7.61
CA PHE A 53 -8.54 8.36 -8.06
C PHE A 53 -10.05 8.39 -7.80
N ALA A 54 -10.76 7.31 -8.15
CA ALA A 54 -12.20 7.16 -7.90
C ALA A 54 -12.52 7.20 -6.40
N GLY A 55 -11.71 6.54 -5.57
CA GLY A 55 -11.86 6.55 -4.11
C GLY A 55 -11.78 7.97 -3.53
N ASP A 56 -10.78 8.74 -3.94
CA ASP A 56 -10.60 10.11 -3.45
C ASP A 56 -11.67 11.07 -3.98
N GLN A 57 -12.12 10.90 -5.24
CA GLN A 57 -13.23 11.69 -5.76
C GLN A 57 -14.50 11.41 -4.96
N THR A 58 -14.78 10.14 -4.66
CA THR A 58 -15.92 9.76 -3.83
C THR A 58 -15.83 10.39 -2.44
N ALA A 59 -14.67 10.30 -1.79
CA ALA A 59 -14.42 10.88 -0.48
C ALA A 59 -14.56 12.41 -0.49
N PHE A 60 -14.08 13.09 -1.53
CA PHE A 60 -14.24 14.53 -1.72
C PHE A 60 -15.71 14.94 -1.82
N TYR A 61 -16.50 14.25 -2.64
CA TYR A 61 -17.92 14.55 -2.78
C TYR A 61 -18.71 14.20 -1.52
N VAL A 62 -18.39 13.13 -0.82
CA VAL A 62 -18.96 12.82 0.49
C VAL A 62 -18.67 13.95 1.48
N GLY A 63 -17.44 14.47 1.51
CA GLY A 63 -17.08 15.64 2.33
C GLY A 63 -17.84 16.88 1.94
N ARG A 64 -18.07 17.10 0.63
CA ARG A 64 -18.79 18.27 0.10
C ARG A 64 -20.27 18.29 0.45
N TYR A 65 -20.95 17.16 0.32
CA TYR A 65 -22.41 17.09 0.48
C TYR A 65 -22.87 16.67 1.88
N ASN A 66 -22.00 16.03 2.69
CA ASN A 66 -22.34 15.50 4.00
C ASN A 66 -21.53 16.11 5.15
N LYS A 67 -21.59 17.44 5.32
CA LYS A 67 -20.90 18.13 6.43
C LYS A 67 -21.25 17.55 7.82
N ARG A 68 -22.51 17.16 8.05
CA ARG A 68 -22.96 16.52 9.31
C ARG A 68 -22.27 15.20 9.61
N LEU A 69 -21.90 14.42 8.59
CA LEU A 69 -21.18 13.16 8.75
C LEU A 69 -19.73 13.40 9.24
N LEU A 70 -19.12 14.51 8.81
CA LEU A 70 -17.81 14.92 9.28
C LEU A 70 -17.86 15.38 10.75
N GLU A 71 -18.84 16.18 11.13
CA GLU A 71 -18.96 16.69 12.50
C GLU A 71 -19.22 15.60 13.53
N THR A 72 -19.99 14.55 13.18
CA THR A 72 -20.34 13.47 14.10
C THR A 72 -19.37 12.27 14.08
N LYS A 73 -18.95 11.81 12.91
CA LYS A 73 -18.12 10.60 12.79
C LYS A 73 -16.63 10.87 12.73
N LEU A 74 -16.22 12.05 12.25
CA LEU A 74 -14.81 12.43 12.11
C LEU A 74 -14.32 13.36 13.24
N LYS A 75 -15.09 13.54 14.32
CA LYS A 75 -14.66 14.29 15.51
C LYS A 75 -13.30 13.82 16.05
N LYS A 76 -13.05 12.50 15.95
CA LYS A 76 -11.74 11.92 16.29
C LYS A 76 -10.58 12.44 15.40
N TRP A 77 -10.87 13.02 14.23
CA TRP A 77 -9.90 13.49 13.24
C TRP A 77 -9.89 15.01 13.09
N GLU A 78 -10.60 15.72 13.95
CA GLU A 78 -10.75 17.19 13.93
C GLU A 78 -9.38 17.90 13.85
N CYS A 79 -8.42 17.48 14.66
CA CYS A 79 -7.06 18.03 14.64
C CYS A 79 -6.34 17.80 13.29
N ARG A 80 -6.60 16.67 12.61
CA ARG A 80 -6.03 16.40 11.29
C ARG A 80 -6.71 17.22 10.20
N ILE A 81 -8.02 17.39 10.27
CA ILE A 81 -8.80 18.21 9.36
C ILE A 81 -8.34 19.67 9.44
N GLU A 82 -8.16 20.19 10.65
CA GLU A 82 -7.66 21.56 10.88
C GLU A 82 -6.23 21.76 10.33
N LYS A 83 -5.35 20.76 10.48
CA LYS A 83 -4.03 20.79 9.85
C LYS A 83 -4.12 20.82 8.32
N VAL A 84 -5.01 20.03 7.73
CA VAL A 84 -5.26 20.04 6.28
C VAL A 84 -5.75 21.43 5.83
N HIS A 85 -6.68 22.04 6.53
CA HIS A 85 -7.18 23.38 6.19
C HIS A 85 -6.06 24.41 6.22
N ARG A 86 -5.23 24.45 7.27
CA ARG A 86 -4.07 25.36 7.36
C ARG A 86 -3.03 25.13 6.25
N LEU A 87 -2.78 23.88 5.89
CA LEU A 87 -1.87 23.55 4.80
C LEU A 87 -2.45 23.91 3.43
N LEU A 88 -3.77 23.78 3.25
CA LEU A 88 -4.46 24.21 2.04
C LEU A 88 -4.36 25.72 1.81
N GLU A 89 -4.51 26.51 2.86
CA GLU A 89 -4.38 27.97 2.77
C GLU A 89 -2.97 28.40 2.35
N LYS A 90 -1.95 27.67 2.84
CA LYS A 90 -0.55 28.02 2.59
C LYS A 90 0.02 27.41 1.31
N HIS A 91 -0.28 26.14 1.02
CA HIS A 91 0.33 25.37 -0.07
C HIS A 91 -0.67 24.42 -0.76
N GLN A 92 -1.76 24.98 -1.29
CA GLN A 92 -2.87 24.23 -1.86
C GLN A 92 -2.44 23.18 -2.91
N VAL A 93 -1.64 23.61 -3.90
CA VAL A 93 -1.23 22.73 -5.02
C VAL A 93 -0.34 21.59 -4.53
N LEU A 94 0.65 21.93 -3.70
CA LEU A 94 1.59 20.96 -3.18
C LEU A 94 0.88 19.92 -2.31
N LEU A 95 -0.04 20.37 -1.43
CA LEU A 95 -0.82 19.47 -0.61
C LEU A 95 -1.67 18.52 -1.45
N LEU A 96 -2.40 19.01 -2.45
CA LEU A 96 -3.31 18.21 -3.27
C LEU A 96 -2.58 17.17 -4.16
N ILE A 97 -1.31 17.37 -4.44
CA ILE A 97 -0.49 16.40 -5.18
C ILE A 97 0.18 15.42 -4.22
N SER A 98 0.66 15.89 -3.05
CA SER A 98 1.56 15.11 -2.18
C SER A 98 0.88 14.40 -0.99
N PHE A 99 -0.38 14.71 -0.65
CA PHE A 99 -1.05 14.14 0.53
C PHE A 99 -1.07 12.60 0.56
N ARG A 100 -1.00 11.97 -0.60
CA ARG A 100 -1.00 10.52 -0.76
C ARG A 100 0.26 9.85 -0.24
N PHE A 101 1.38 10.59 -0.21
CA PHE A 101 2.67 10.10 0.30
C PHE A 101 2.77 10.18 1.83
N PHE A 102 1.82 10.87 2.49
CA PHE A 102 1.81 11.01 3.94
C PHE A 102 0.82 10.05 4.58
N TYR A 103 1.33 9.03 5.25
CA TYR A 103 0.52 8.06 5.99
C TYR A 103 -0.40 8.75 7.00
N GLY A 104 -1.69 8.38 7.01
CA GLY A 104 -2.69 8.96 7.91
C GLY A 104 -3.31 10.29 7.46
N PHE A 105 -2.71 11.02 6.49
CA PHE A 105 -3.35 12.18 5.86
C PHE A 105 -4.17 11.78 4.64
N ARG A 106 -3.77 10.73 3.94
CA ARG A 106 -4.40 10.25 2.73
C ARG A 106 -5.91 10.03 2.89
N ASN A 107 -6.33 9.33 3.95
CA ASN A 107 -7.74 8.98 4.15
C ASN A 107 -8.60 10.18 4.61
N VAL A 108 -7.99 11.21 5.19
CA VAL A 108 -8.69 12.37 5.76
C VAL A 108 -8.73 13.53 4.76
N THR A 109 -7.66 13.73 4.00
CA THR A 109 -7.48 14.90 3.15
C THR A 109 -8.58 15.07 2.11
N PRO A 110 -9.03 14.05 1.35
CA PRO A 110 -10.11 14.21 0.38
C PRO A 110 -11.41 14.70 1.01
N PHE A 111 -11.77 14.13 2.18
CA PHE A 111 -12.95 14.57 2.94
C PHE A 111 -12.79 16.01 3.43
N ALA A 112 -11.64 16.36 4.02
CA ALA A 112 -11.36 17.70 4.53
C ALA A 112 -11.38 18.74 3.41
N VAL A 113 -10.76 18.44 2.26
CA VAL A 113 -10.80 19.29 1.06
C VAL A 113 -12.21 19.46 0.55
N GLY A 114 -13.04 18.42 0.60
CA GLY A 114 -14.45 18.48 0.23
C GLY A 114 -15.25 19.51 1.04
N THR A 115 -14.90 19.79 2.29
CA THR A 115 -15.57 20.81 3.12
C THR A 115 -15.18 22.25 2.79
N THR A 116 -14.10 22.44 2.03
CA THR A 116 -13.60 23.77 1.64
C THR A 116 -14.28 24.28 0.37
N ASN A 117 -14.05 25.57 0.03
CA ASN A 117 -14.59 26.20 -1.19
C ASN A 117 -13.76 25.93 -2.45
N ILE A 118 -12.93 24.88 -2.46
CA ILE A 118 -12.12 24.49 -3.63
C ILE A 118 -13.05 24.05 -4.76
N SER A 119 -12.80 24.55 -5.98
CA SER A 119 -13.53 24.13 -7.17
C SER A 119 -13.34 22.62 -7.41
N PRO A 120 -14.42 21.85 -7.68
CA PRO A 120 -14.34 20.42 -7.99
C PRO A 120 -13.38 20.10 -9.15
N TRP A 121 -13.37 20.95 -10.19
CA TRP A 121 -12.48 20.79 -11.34
C TRP A 121 -11.01 20.95 -10.96
N ARG A 122 -10.68 21.92 -10.10
CA ARG A 122 -9.31 22.10 -9.62
C ARG A 122 -8.84 20.91 -8.79
N TYR A 123 -9.72 20.40 -7.91
CA TYR A 123 -9.44 19.18 -7.16
C TYR A 123 -9.24 17.99 -8.10
N PHE A 124 -10.12 17.80 -9.08
CA PHE A 124 -10.06 16.72 -10.06
C PHE A 124 -8.69 16.65 -10.75
N TYR A 125 -8.21 17.75 -11.33
CA TYR A 125 -6.92 17.77 -12.03
C TYR A 125 -5.73 17.55 -11.09
N LEU A 126 -5.66 18.25 -9.97
CA LEU A 126 -4.54 18.14 -9.05
C LEU A 126 -4.49 16.78 -8.37
N ASN A 127 -5.65 16.26 -7.97
CA ASN A 127 -5.76 14.90 -7.44
C ASN A 127 -5.39 13.84 -8.48
N GLY A 128 -5.78 14.05 -9.76
CA GLY A 128 -5.41 13.15 -10.85
C GLY A 128 -3.90 13.07 -11.06
N ILE A 129 -3.21 14.21 -11.08
CA ILE A 129 -1.75 14.27 -11.18
C ILE A 129 -1.12 13.55 -9.97
N GLY A 130 -1.57 13.83 -8.75
CA GLY A 130 -1.07 13.18 -7.54
C GLY A 130 -1.30 11.66 -7.55
N ALA A 131 -2.49 11.21 -8.02
CA ALA A 131 -2.82 9.79 -8.16
C ALA A 131 -1.92 9.07 -9.16
N LEU A 132 -1.64 9.70 -10.29
CA LEU A 132 -0.79 9.14 -11.32
C LEU A 132 0.66 9.01 -10.83
N LEU A 133 1.21 10.08 -10.24
CA LEU A 133 2.56 10.06 -9.66
C LEU A 133 2.69 8.99 -8.57
N TRP A 134 1.69 8.88 -7.71
CA TRP A 134 1.64 7.85 -6.67
C TRP A 134 1.60 6.43 -7.26
N ALA A 135 0.72 6.18 -8.24
CA ALA A 135 0.58 4.86 -8.86
C ALA A 135 1.88 4.43 -9.58
N ILE A 136 2.55 5.36 -10.28
CA ILE A 136 3.83 5.10 -10.92
C ILE A 136 4.89 4.81 -9.87
N SER A 137 5.02 5.65 -8.83
CA SER A 137 6.06 5.50 -7.80
C SER A 137 5.95 4.18 -7.06
N PHE A 138 4.76 3.82 -6.58
CA PHE A 138 4.54 2.57 -5.83
C PHE A 138 4.51 1.33 -6.73
N GLY A 139 3.98 1.45 -7.96
CA GLY A 139 4.00 0.36 -8.94
C GLY A 139 5.42 -0.01 -9.37
N LEU A 140 6.22 0.98 -9.73
CA LEU A 140 7.65 0.79 -10.03
C LEU A 140 8.42 0.34 -8.79
N GLY A 141 8.14 0.94 -7.62
CA GLY A 141 8.76 0.54 -6.35
C GLY A 141 8.54 -0.93 -6.04
N GLY A 142 7.31 -1.44 -6.20
CA GLY A 142 6.99 -2.86 -6.04
C GLY A 142 7.69 -3.76 -7.05
N TYR A 143 7.80 -3.31 -8.31
CA TYR A 143 8.50 -4.03 -9.37
C TYR A 143 10.01 -4.15 -9.10
N TYR A 144 10.67 -3.03 -8.78
CA TYR A 144 12.11 -3.05 -8.46
C TYR A 144 12.42 -3.75 -7.14
N LEU A 145 11.50 -3.68 -6.15
CA LEU A 145 11.65 -4.46 -4.92
C LEU A 145 11.67 -5.96 -5.22
N GLY A 146 10.90 -6.42 -6.22
CA GLY A 146 10.93 -7.79 -6.71
C GLY A 146 12.31 -8.18 -7.24
N ASP A 147 12.89 -7.35 -8.10
CA ASP A 147 14.23 -7.56 -8.68
C ASP A 147 15.32 -7.61 -7.58
N VAL A 148 15.29 -6.65 -6.66
CA VAL A 148 16.25 -6.61 -5.54
C VAL A 148 16.10 -7.82 -4.63
N LEU A 149 14.86 -8.21 -4.30
CA LEU A 149 14.60 -9.35 -3.43
C LEU A 149 15.04 -10.66 -4.08
N GLU A 150 14.80 -10.84 -5.38
CA GLU A 150 15.22 -12.03 -6.10
C GLU A 150 16.75 -12.15 -6.12
N ARG A 151 17.48 -11.07 -6.44
CA ARG A 151 18.94 -11.05 -6.39
C ARG A 151 19.47 -11.34 -5.00
N PHE A 152 18.89 -10.73 -3.98
CA PHE A 152 19.27 -10.96 -2.58
C PHE A 152 19.03 -12.42 -2.18
N LEU A 153 17.89 -13.00 -2.54
CA LEU A 153 17.59 -14.41 -2.24
C LEU A 153 18.50 -15.38 -3.00
N GLN A 154 18.89 -15.05 -4.23
CA GLN A 154 19.84 -15.84 -4.99
C GLN A 154 21.23 -15.82 -4.35
N GLU A 155 21.70 -14.66 -3.92
CA GLU A 155 22.99 -14.53 -3.22
C GLU A 155 22.96 -15.12 -1.79
N ALA A 156 21.87 -14.87 -1.06
CA ALA A 156 21.69 -15.33 0.32
C ALA A 156 21.31 -16.81 0.43
N LYS A 157 20.97 -17.49 -0.65
CA LYS A 157 20.50 -18.89 -0.66
C LYS A 157 21.38 -19.83 0.16
N TRP A 158 22.67 -19.67 0.06
CA TRP A 158 23.65 -20.49 0.79
C TRP A 158 23.74 -20.10 2.27
N TRP A 159 23.62 -18.81 2.60
CA TRP A 159 23.65 -18.33 3.99
C TRP A 159 22.38 -18.70 4.74
N VAL A 160 21.21 -18.61 4.09
CA VAL A 160 19.92 -19.04 4.68
C VAL A 160 19.89 -20.54 4.87
N ALA A 161 20.36 -21.33 3.91
CA ALA A 161 20.47 -22.78 4.02
C ALA A 161 21.42 -23.17 5.15
N GLY A 162 22.58 -22.52 5.24
CA GLY A 162 23.57 -22.75 6.31
C GLY A 162 23.03 -22.37 7.69
N GLY A 163 22.33 -21.25 7.80
CA GLY A 163 21.68 -20.80 9.04
C GLY A 163 20.60 -21.77 9.52
N LEU A 164 19.71 -22.20 8.62
CA LEU A 164 18.69 -23.23 8.92
C LEU A 164 19.31 -24.55 9.37
N PHE A 165 20.33 -25.00 8.64
CA PHE A 165 21.06 -26.22 9.00
C PHE A 165 21.71 -26.09 10.39
N GLY A 166 22.34 -24.95 10.69
CA GLY A 166 22.93 -24.65 12.00
C GLY A 166 21.90 -24.70 13.14
N VAL A 167 20.73 -24.11 12.95
CA VAL A 167 19.63 -24.14 13.94
C VAL A 167 19.11 -25.56 14.16
N ILE A 168 18.90 -26.34 13.10
CA ILE A 168 18.46 -27.72 13.20
C ILE A 168 19.51 -28.56 13.96
N LEU A 169 20.78 -28.39 13.66
CA LEU A 169 21.89 -29.07 14.28
C LEU A 169 21.99 -28.72 15.77
N LEU A 170 21.80 -27.46 16.11
CA LEU A 170 21.80 -26.96 17.49
C LEU A 170 20.63 -27.56 18.30
N ILE A 171 19.43 -27.61 17.73
CA ILE A 171 18.26 -28.28 18.34
C ILE A 171 18.53 -29.77 18.54
N TRP A 172 19.13 -30.42 17.56
CA TRP A 172 19.48 -31.86 17.65
C TRP A 172 20.51 -32.14 18.75
N ILE A 173 21.56 -31.29 18.84
CA ILE A 173 22.59 -31.40 19.91
C ILE A 173 21.94 -31.20 21.29
N ILE A 174 21.12 -30.15 21.47
CA ILE A 174 20.43 -29.90 22.74
C ILE A 174 19.53 -31.07 23.12
N LYS A 175 18.79 -31.63 22.17
CA LYS A 175 17.90 -32.78 22.40
C LYS A 175 18.72 -34.03 22.79
N THR A 176 19.85 -34.27 22.14
CA THR A 176 20.73 -35.41 22.38
C THR A 176 21.40 -35.31 23.76
N VAL A 177 21.92 -34.14 24.11
CA VAL A 177 22.53 -33.88 25.43
C VAL A 177 21.49 -34.01 26.54
N ARG A 178 20.27 -33.44 26.33
CA ARG A 178 19.17 -33.54 27.31
C ARG A 178 18.70 -35.00 27.53
N ASN A 179 18.72 -35.82 26.47
CA ASN A 179 18.37 -37.23 26.59
C ASN A 179 19.44 -38.06 27.32
N ARG A 180 20.73 -37.73 27.18
CA ARG A 180 21.81 -38.37 27.92
C ARG A 180 21.83 -38.02 29.42
N VAL A 181 21.42 -36.78 29.76
CA VAL A 181 21.35 -36.34 31.16
C VAL A 181 20.12 -36.93 31.90
N ARG A 182 19.11 -37.38 31.15
CA ARG A 182 17.85 -37.95 31.70
C ARG A 182 17.86 -39.48 31.87
N THR A 183 18.95 -40.17 31.62
CA THR A 183 19.04 -41.61 31.97
C THR A 183 19.41 -41.70 33.46
N PRO A 184 18.46 -42.03 34.34
CA PRO A 184 18.83 -42.32 35.71
C PRO A 184 19.64 -43.63 35.73
N LYS A 185 20.83 -43.54 36.29
CA LYS A 185 21.52 -44.77 36.70
C LYS A 185 20.74 -45.37 37.89
N CYS A 186 20.12 -46.53 37.68
CA CYS A 186 19.81 -47.42 38.75
C CYS A 186 21.10 -48.00 39.32
#